data_a43e2c31cfcece14a6e0375fc23bc0f9
#
_entry.id   a43e2c31cfcece14a6e0375fc23bc0f9
#
_cell.length_a   1.000
_cell.length_b   1.000
_cell.length_c   1.000
_cell.angle_alpha   90.00
_cell.angle_beta   90.00
_cell.angle_gamma   90.00
#
_symmetry.space_group_name_H-M   'P 1'
#
loop_
_entity.id
_entity.type
_entity.pdbx_description
1 polymer ?
#
loop_
_entity_poly.entity_id
_entity_poly.type
_entity_poly.pdbx_seq_one_letter_code
_entity_poly.pdbx_strand_id
1 'polypeptide(L)'
;MITPFRSPRLRSVNRPALLSLTGAGLFLASLDAYVVVTALLPMLTSVHVAVNRPEQATPIITGFLLGYLAVMPIAGGLSDRFGRIRVFAACLGLFAFGSFLTASAPSLSQLVAGRLLQGAGGGALVPAVLALAADLYPAGDRSPVLGAVSALQEIGSVLGPLWGGLVTASSFGWTWIFWLNIPVAALVIWALWPEIQTRREDRRPANLDWVGALLATAGLALLTLALYASNPEQSPVGEGFVWQAPLAILCFALFVWYERRTPNPLINVRRFRDSSFSGSALTNAIAGAGLMVALVYIPVLANAVFSMNASGSALLLVRLMLGIPIGALLGGWLAHQMRSYRLVAAAGLVLAAAAFLMLSGWTEGSLKPHLIGPLTRADGELFLAGLGLGMEIAPVSAALLDAVGEAERGAGASFLIVMRLVGMLVGFSLVAGFGLWEFHRATAHLLPPLPGLNPNFAAQFAFYTLKVKQAIFDEYHLIFRATAIALLVGAVVAAATLRPPVRPRWQ
;
A
#
# COMPACT_ATOMS: atom_id res chain seq x y z
N MET A 1 -14.24 45.17 12.67
CA MET A 1 -15.48 44.46 12.29
C MET A 1 -15.11 43.41 11.26
N ILE A 2 -14.94 42.15 11.67
CA ILE A 2 -14.61 41.04 10.81
C ILE A 2 -15.95 40.38 10.44
N THR A 3 -16.39 40.57 9.21
CA THR A 3 -17.60 39.95 8.69
C THR A 3 -17.47 38.39 8.78
N PRO A 4 -18.43 37.67 9.36
CA PRO A 4 -18.38 36.24 9.40
C PRO A 4 -18.52 35.70 7.96
N PHE A 5 -17.52 34.88 7.58
CA PHE A 5 -17.48 34.15 6.32
C PHE A 5 -18.74 33.27 6.21
N ARG A 6 -19.71 33.70 5.40
CA ARG A 6 -20.84 32.84 5.01
C ARG A 6 -20.27 31.75 4.10
N SER A 7 -20.22 30.53 4.61
CA SER A 7 -20.02 29.34 3.77
C SER A 7 -21.02 29.39 2.60
N PRO A 8 -20.56 29.24 1.34
CA PRO A 8 -21.49 29.17 0.21
C PRO A 8 -22.44 27.98 0.47
N ARG A 9 -23.76 28.23 0.39
CA ARG A 9 -24.80 27.22 0.50
C ARG A 9 -24.47 26.14 -0.52
N LEU A 10 -23.92 25.01 -0.08
CA LEU A 10 -23.84 23.79 -0.87
C LEU A 10 -25.27 23.44 -1.30
N ARG A 11 -25.63 23.65 -2.56
CA ARG A 11 -26.78 23.00 -3.17
C ARG A 11 -26.67 21.54 -2.73
N SER A 12 -27.77 20.90 -2.40
CA SER A 12 -27.89 19.55 -1.82
C SER A 12 -27.10 18.53 -2.65
N VAL A 13 -25.78 18.51 -2.45
CA VAL A 13 -24.90 17.52 -3.05
C VAL A 13 -25.25 16.19 -2.42
N ASN A 14 -25.60 15.23 -3.22
CA ASN A 14 -25.78 13.87 -2.75
C ASN A 14 -24.38 13.30 -2.38
N ARG A 15 -23.93 13.59 -1.13
CA ARG A 15 -22.63 13.19 -0.61
C ARG A 15 -22.32 11.69 -0.80
N PRO A 16 -23.27 10.80 -0.49
CA PRO A 16 -23.08 9.37 -0.73
C PRO A 16 -22.86 9.04 -2.20
N ALA A 17 -23.64 9.61 -3.12
CA ALA A 17 -23.49 9.35 -4.55
C ALA A 17 -22.11 9.79 -5.08
N LEU A 18 -21.64 10.96 -4.65
CA LEU A 18 -20.34 11.47 -5.06
C LEU A 18 -19.19 10.57 -4.58
N LEU A 19 -19.27 10.12 -3.31
CA LEU A 19 -18.27 9.17 -2.77
C LEU A 19 -18.38 7.81 -3.43
N SER A 20 -19.57 7.33 -3.76
CA SER A 20 -19.72 6.05 -4.46
C SER A 20 -19.10 6.10 -5.86
N LEU A 21 -19.32 7.19 -6.62
CA LEU A 21 -18.71 7.38 -7.93
C LEU A 21 -17.18 7.48 -7.87
N THR A 22 -16.66 8.30 -6.97
CA THR A 22 -15.21 8.40 -6.80
C THR A 22 -14.61 7.12 -6.21
N GLY A 23 -15.34 6.44 -5.33
CA GLY A 23 -14.99 5.12 -4.81
C GLY A 23 -14.93 4.05 -5.91
N ALA A 24 -15.85 4.07 -6.89
CA ALA A 24 -15.80 3.14 -8.01
C ALA A 24 -14.53 3.29 -8.86
N GLY A 25 -14.10 4.53 -9.15
CA GLY A 25 -12.82 4.77 -9.83
C GLY A 25 -11.61 4.37 -8.99
N LEU A 26 -11.67 4.59 -7.67
CA LEU A 26 -10.64 4.12 -6.74
C LEU A 26 -10.56 2.59 -6.70
N PHE A 27 -11.70 1.92 -6.61
CA PHE A 27 -11.78 0.45 -6.63
C PHE A 27 -11.18 -0.11 -7.92
N LEU A 28 -11.52 0.47 -9.08
CA LEU A 28 -10.98 0.07 -10.38
C LEU A 28 -9.45 0.15 -10.41
N ALA A 29 -8.87 1.27 -9.96
CA ALA A 29 -7.42 1.43 -9.92
C ALA A 29 -6.74 0.49 -8.93
N SER A 30 -7.40 0.22 -7.79
CA SER A 30 -6.88 -0.70 -6.77
C SER A 30 -6.92 -2.15 -7.24
N LEU A 31 -7.96 -2.55 -7.97
CA LEU A 31 -8.07 -3.86 -8.61
C LEU A 31 -6.95 -4.05 -9.64
N ASP A 32 -6.71 -3.02 -10.48
CA ASP A 32 -5.68 -3.07 -11.52
C ASP A 32 -4.24 -3.13 -10.97
N ALA A 33 -4.00 -2.56 -9.79
CA ALA A 33 -2.67 -2.54 -9.18
C ALA A 33 -2.08 -3.94 -8.98
N TYR A 34 -2.91 -4.92 -8.64
CA TYR A 34 -2.49 -6.30 -8.32
C TYR A 34 -2.88 -7.34 -9.37
N VAL A 35 -3.68 -6.96 -10.37
CA VAL A 35 -4.17 -7.87 -11.43
C VAL A 35 -3.02 -8.46 -12.27
N VAL A 36 -1.94 -7.71 -12.42
CA VAL A 36 -0.77 -8.11 -13.24
C VAL A 36 -0.07 -9.34 -12.67
N VAL A 37 -0.16 -9.60 -11.37
CA VAL A 37 0.49 -10.77 -10.75
C VAL A 37 0.07 -12.09 -11.43
N THR A 38 -1.22 -12.20 -11.80
CA THR A 38 -1.77 -13.40 -12.45
C THR A 38 -1.71 -13.34 -13.98
N ALA A 39 -1.63 -12.14 -14.56
CA ALA A 39 -1.56 -11.92 -15.99
C ALA A 39 -0.12 -11.82 -16.54
N LEU A 40 0.91 -11.80 -15.68
CA LEU A 40 2.28 -11.48 -16.03
C LEU A 40 2.85 -12.41 -17.11
N LEU A 41 2.68 -13.70 -16.96
CA LEU A 41 3.21 -14.69 -17.90
C LEU A 41 2.56 -14.58 -19.30
N PRO A 42 1.24 -14.51 -19.45
CA PRO A 42 0.59 -14.21 -20.73
C PRO A 42 0.99 -12.86 -21.33
N MET A 43 1.22 -11.84 -20.50
CA MET A 43 1.70 -10.53 -20.98
C MET A 43 3.09 -10.65 -21.60
N LEU A 44 4.04 -11.36 -20.95
CA LEU A 44 5.39 -11.58 -21.46
C LEU A 44 5.39 -12.34 -22.78
N THR A 45 4.62 -13.42 -22.86
CA THR A 45 4.53 -14.23 -24.08
C THR A 45 3.98 -13.44 -25.26
N SER A 46 3.02 -12.53 -25.02
CA SER A 46 2.41 -11.70 -26.06
C SER A 46 3.37 -10.66 -26.67
N VAL A 47 4.37 -10.20 -25.91
CA VAL A 47 5.40 -9.28 -26.37
C VAL A 47 6.73 -9.98 -26.70
N HIS A 48 6.67 -11.30 -26.94
CA HIS A 48 7.80 -12.15 -27.37
C HIS A 48 8.99 -12.16 -26.39
N VAL A 49 8.75 -11.95 -25.11
CA VAL A 49 9.77 -12.11 -24.06
C VAL A 49 9.83 -13.56 -23.62
N ALA A 50 11.04 -14.12 -23.59
CA ALA A 50 11.25 -15.49 -23.22
C ALA A 50 10.88 -15.75 -21.74
N VAL A 51 10.08 -16.81 -21.50
CA VAL A 51 9.57 -17.17 -20.15
C VAL A 51 10.69 -17.50 -19.16
N ASN A 52 11.86 -17.90 -19.65
CA ASN A 52 13.03 -18.22 -18.84
C ASN A 52 13.85 -16.97 -18.41
N ARG A 53 13.35 -15.77 -18.68
CA ARG A 53 13.97 -14.49 -18.29
C ARG A 53 13.01 -13.67 -17.42
N PRO A 54 12.70 -14.12 -16.19
CA PRO A 54 11.75 -13.43 -15.31
C PRO A 54 12.19 -12.01 -14.94
N GLU A 55 13.49 -11.72 -15.01
CA GLU A 55 14.04 -10.38 -14.79
C GLU A 55 13.50 -9.34 -15.79
N GLN A 56 13.13 -9.75 -16.99
CA GLN A 56 12.52 -8.87 -18.01
C GLN A 56 11.05 -8.54 -17.72
N ALA A 57 10.40 -9.28 -16.80
CA ALA A 57 9.05 -8.99 -16.33
C ALA A 57 9.02 -7.86 -15.29
N THR A 58 10.09 -7.70 -14.55
CA THR A 58 10.21 -6.72 -13.45
C THR A 58 9.77 -5.31 -13.86
N PRO A 59 10.17 -4.75 -15.03
CA PRO A 59 9.76 -3.41 -15.43
C PRO A 59 8.24 -3.21 -15.60
N ILE A 60 7.47 -4.28 -15.84
CA ILE A 60 6.01 -4.18 -15.98
C ILE A 60 5.37 -3.84 -14.61
N ILE A 61 5.87 -4.46 -13.55
CA ILE A 61 5.41 -4.23 -12.17
C ILE A 61 6.00 -2.93 -11.63
N THR A 62 7.32 -2.75 -11.75
CA THR A 62 8.00 -1.56 -11.24
C THR A 62 7.62 -0.29 -11.98
N GLY A 63 7.30 -0.37 -13.28
CA GLY A 63 6.80 0.77 -14.04
C GLY A 63 5.51 1.34 -13.45
N PHE A 64 4.55 0.47 -13.10
CA PHE A 64 3.33 0.90 -12.41
C PHE A 64 3.64 1.52 -11.04
N LEU A 65 4.46 0.87 -10.22
CA LEU A 65 4.82 1.38 -8.89
C LEU A 65 5.57 2.72 -8.96
N LEU A 66 6.49 2.87 -9.91
CA LEU A 66 7.20 4.13 -10.12
C LEU A 66 6.25 5.26 -10.53
N GLY A 67 5.33 5.00 -11.48
CA GLY A 67 4.31 5.97 -11.87
C GLY A 67 3.42 6.35 -10.68
N TYR A 68 2.98 5.36 -9.92
CA TYR A 68 2.13 5.52 -8.74
C TYR A 68 2.80 6.41 -7.68
N LEU A 69 4.06 6.14 -7.35
CA LEU A 69 4.85 6.90 -6.38
C LEU A 69 5.23 8.30 -6.88
N ALA A 70 5.56 8.42 -8.17
CA ALA A 70 6.01 9.68 -8.76
C ALA A 70 4.95 10.79 -8.71
N VAL A 71 3.67 10.43 -8.88
CA VAL A 71 2.58 11.42 -8.92
C VAL A 71 2.04 11.76 -7.52
N MET A 72 2.22 10.89 -6.55
CA MET A 72 1.65 11.09 -5.20
C MET A 72 1.99 12.43 -4.55
N PRO A 73 3.25 12.88 -4.50
CA PRO A 73 3.58 14.15 -3.88
C PRO A 73 2.88 15.33 -4.55
N ILE A 74 2.69 15.25 -5.88
CA ILE A 74 2.08 16.32 -6.68
C ILE A 74 0.55 16.28 -6.61
N ALA A 75 -0.04 15.09 -6.57
CA ALA A 75 -1.48 14.86 -6.68
C ALA A 75 -2.28 15.57 -5.59
N GLY A 76 -1.76 15.57 -4.36
CA GLY A 76 -2.37 16.27 -3.25
C GLY A 76 -2.46 17.78 -3.47
N GLY A 77 -1.34 18.41 -3.81
CA GLY A 77 -1.28 19.84 -4.11
C GLY A 77 -2.10 20.22 -5.35
N LEU A 78 -2.10 19.39 -6.39
CA LEU A 78 -2.96 19.58 -7.56
C LEU A 78 -4.44 19.54 -7.17
N SER A 79 -4.84 18.58 -6.34
CA SER A 79 -6.22 18.44 -5.91
C SER A 79 -6.68 19.58 -5.00
N ASP A 80 -5.79 20.14 -4.18
CA ASP A 80 -6.03 21.33 -3.35
C ASP A 80 -6.22 22.59 -4.21
N ARG A 81 -5.51 22.66 -5.34
CA ARG A 81 -5.50 23.86 -6.22
C ARG A 81 -6.59 23.83 -7.27
N PHE A 82 -6.73 22.72 -8.01
CA PHE A 82 -7.61 22.62 -9.18
C PHE A 82 -8.98 22.00 -8.85
N GLY A 83 -9.15 21.55 -7.62
CA GLY A 83 -10.36 20.91 -7.13
C GLY A 83 -10.30 19.38 -7.17
N ARG A 84 -10.84 18.76 -6.11
CA ARG A 84 -10.79 17.32 -5.88
C ARG A 84 -11.32 16.50 -7.05
N ILE A 85 -12.52 16.85 -7.51
CA ILE A 85 -13.25 16.10 -8.53
C ILE A 85 -12.60 16.25 -9.91
N ARG A 86 -12.11 17.45 -10.23
CA ARG A 86 -11.45 17.70 -11.52
C ARG A 86 -10.13 16.93 -11.62
N VAL A 87 -9.31 16.98 -10.57
CA VAL A 87 -8.04 16.25 -10.54
C VAL A 87 -8.30 14.76 -10.53
N PHE A 88 -9.29 14.28 -9.76
CA PHE A 88 -9.70 12.87 -9.78
C PHE A 88 -10.09 12.43 -11.19
N ALA A 89 -10.93 13.18 -11.89
CA ALA A 89 -11.37 12.85 -13.25
C ALA A 89 -10.20 12.86 -14.26
N ALA A 90 -9.29 13.84 -14.16
CA ALA A 90 -8.10 13.90 -15.00
C ALA A 90 -7.17 12.68 -14.77
N CYS A 91 -6.95 12.31 -13.50
CA CYS A 91 -6.13 11.15 -13.14
C CYS A 91 -6.77 9.82 -13.56
N LEU A 92 -8.10 9.70 -13.42
CA LEU A 92 -8.83 8.54 -13.92
C LEU A 92 -8.77 8.45 -15.46
N GLY A 93 -8.82 9.59 -16.18
CA GLY A 93 -8.57 9.65 -17.61
C GLY A 93 -7.16 9.23 -18.00
N LEU A 94 -6.15 9.66 -17.25
CA LEU A 94 -4.76 9.23 -17.45
C LEU A 94 -4.59 7.73 -17.21
N PHE A 95 -5.24 7.19 -16.16
CA PHE A 95 -5.31 5.75 -15.87
C PHE A 95 -5.94 4.97 -17.05
N ALA A 96 -7.07 5.45 -17.58
CA ALA A 96 -7.72 4.83 -18.74
C ALA A 96 -6.84 4.88 -19.99
N PHE A 97 -6.14 6.00 -20.22
CA PHE A 97 -5.19 6.12 -21.32
C PHE A 97 -4.00 5.17 -21.19
N GLY A 98 -3.44 5.03 -19.97
CA GLY A 98 -2.42 4.03 -19.68
C GLY A 98 -2.93 2.60 -19.89
N SER A 99 -4.18 2.31 -19.52
CA SER A 99 -4.86 1.04 -19.80
C SER A 99 -4.96 0.75 -21.30
N PHE A 100 -5.34 1.76 -22.09
CA PHE A 100 -5.37 1.67 -23.54
C PHE A 100 -4.00 1.29 -24.13
N LEU A 101 -2.94 2.00 -23.71
CA LEU A 101 -1.58 1.70 -24.17
C LEU A 101 -1.11 0.31 -23.75
N THR A 102 -1.45 -0.13 -22.54
CA THR A 102 -1.10 -1.47 -22.04
C THR A 102 -1.83 -2.56 -22.82
N ALA A 103 -3.14 -2.39 -23.06
CA ALA A 103 -3.97 -3.35 -23.80
C ALA A 103 -3.54 -3.51 -25.27
N SER A 104 -3.05 -2.43 -25.88
CA SER A 104 -2.64 -2.37 -27.29
C SER A 104 -1.13 -2.54 -27.52
N ALA A 105 -0.36 -2.92 -26.48
CA ALA A 105 1.09 -2.93 -26.52
C ALA A 105 1.66 -4.05 -27.45
N PRO A 106 2.37 -3.72 -28.55
CA PRO A 106 3.05 -4.69 -29.38
C PRO A 106 4.46 -5.02 -28.88
N SER A 107 4.98 -4.28 -27.86
CA SER A 107 6.34 -4.42 -27.36
C SER A 107 6.40 -4.22 -25.84
N LEU A 108 7.44 -4.76 -25.21
CA LEU A 108 7.68 -4.60 -23.78
C LEU A 108 7.81 -3.12 -23.37
N SER A 109 8.48 -2.30 -24.20
CA SER A 109 8.66 -0.87 -23.89
C SER A 109 7.34 -0.10 -23.86
N GLN A 110 6.42 -0.37 -24.80
CA GLN A 110 5.09 0.24 -24.79
C GLN A 110 4.24 -0.26 -23.63
N LEU A 111 4.34 -1.54 -23.31
CA LEU A 111 3.64 -2.16 -22.18
C LEU A 111 4.09 -1.49 -20.87
N VAL A 112 5.41 -1.32 -20.65
CA VAL A 112 5.97 -0.64 -19.48
C VAL A 112 5.57 0.84 -19.45
N ALA A 113 5.57 1.53 -20.59
CA ALA A 113 5.11 2.92 -20.67
C ALA A 113 3.62 3.05 -20.31
N GLY A 114 2.78 2.14 -20.80
CA GLY A 114 1.36 2.06 -20.43
C GLY A 114 1.17 1.85 -18.92
N ARG A 115 1.93 0.93 -18.32
CA ARG A 115 1.91 0.67 -16.87
C ARG A 115 2.38 1.88 -16.05
N LEU A 116 3.41 2.60 -16.50
CA LEU A 116 3.87 3.82 -15.86
C LEU A 116 2.76 4.89 -15.82
N LEU A 117 2.07 5.11 -16.94
CA LEU A 117 0.97 6.07 -17.02
C LEU A 117 -0.26 5.62 -16.21
N GLN A 118 -0.59 4.32 -16.22
CA GLN A 118 -1.62 3.76 -15.35
C GLN A 118 -1.29 4.01 -13.88
N GLY A 119 -0.05 3.71 -13.45
CA GLY A 119 0.42 3.96 -12.10
C GLY A 119 0.29 5.44 -11.74
N ALA A 120 0.73 6.34 -12.62
CA ALA A 120 0.62 7.78 -12.41
C ALA A 120 -0.84 8.24 -12.24
N GLY A 121 -1.76 7.73 -13.03
CA GLY A 121 -3.19 8.00 -12.88
C GLY A 121 -3.75 7.42 -11.57
N GLY A 122 -3.50 6.12 -11.32
CA GLY A 122 -4.03 5.39 -10.17
C GLY A 122 -3.53 5.92 -8.82
N GLY A 123 -2.23 6.28 -8.73
CA GLY A 123 -1.61 6.79 -7.52
C GLY A 123 -2.20 8.11 -7.00
N ALA A 124 -2.72 8.94 -7.90
CA ALA A 124 -3.36 10.19 -7.52
C ALA A 124 -4.81 10.04 -7.04
N LEU A 125 -5.49 8.93 -7.37
CA LEU A 125 -6.90 8.74 -7.03
C LEU A 125 -7.10 8.58 -5.52
N VAL A 126 -6.25 7.82 -4.85
CA VAL A 126 -6.38 7.54 -3.41
C VAL A 126 -6.39 8.82 -2.57
N PRO A 127 -5.35 9.69 -2.64
CA PRO A 127 -5.32 10.91 -1.85
C PRO A 127 -6.45 11.87 -2.22
N ALA A 128 -6.87 11.92 -3.49
CA ALA A 128 -7.96 12.78 -3.93
C ALA A 128 -9.30 12.35 -3.30
N VAL A 129 -9.59 11.04 -3.22
CA VAL A 129 -10.83 10.53 -2.60
C VAL A 129 -10.82 10.69 -1.09
N LEU A 130 -9.68 10.41 -0.42
CA LEU A 130 -9.55 10.63 1.02
C LEU A 130 -9.73 12.10 1.40
N ALA A 131 -9.13 13.01 0.64
CA ALA A 131 -9.30 14.45 0.85
C ALA A 131 -10.74 14.90 0.57
N LEU A 132 -11.38 14.39 -0.49
CA LEU A 132 -12.79 14.65 -0.79
C LEU A 132 -13.70 14.16 0.35
N ALA A 133 -13.48 12.96 0.87
CA ALA A 133 -14.22 12.43 2.01
C ALA A 133 -14.09 13.35 3.25
N ALA A 134 -12.86 13.82 3.52
CA ALA A 134 -12.61 14.75 4.62
C ALA A 134 -13.23 16.13 4.41
N ASP A 135 -13.43 16.58 3.17
CA ASP A 135 -14.10 17.85 2.86
C ASP A 135 -15.63 17.74 2.94
N LEU A 136 -16.19 16.57 2.66
CA LEU A 136 -17.64 16.32 2.67
C LEU A 136 -18.19 16.06 4.07
N TYR A 137 -17.37 15.53 4.99
CA TYR A 137 -17.80 15.13 6.32
C TYR A 137 -17.02 15.87 7.43
N PRO A 138 -17.71 16.30 8.50
CA PRO A 138 -17.06 16.97 9.63
C PRO A 138 -16.11 16.02 10.40
N ALA A 139 -15.18 16.57 11.16
CA ALA A 139 -14.14 15.81 11.87
C ALA A 139 -14.69 14.62 12.68
N GLY A 140 -15.82 14.81 13.38
CA GLY A 140 -16.44 13.75 14.19
C GLY A 140 -16.96 12.55 13.37
N ASP A 141 -17.34 12.75 12.10
CA ASP A 141 -18.01 11.76 11.26
C ASP A 141 -17.11 11.22 10.14
N ARG A 142 -15.86 11.66 10.05
CA ARG A 142 -14.92 11.28 8.98
C ARG A 142 -14.47 9.83 9.07
N SER A 143 -14.20 9.36 10.28
CA SER A 143 -13.55 8.05 10.48
C SER A 143 -14.31 6.88 9.83
N PRO A 144 -15.65 6.76 9.97
CA PRO A 144 -16.40 5.71 9.27
C PRO A 144 -16.31 5.82 7.75
N VAL A 145 -16.34 7.06 7.22
CA VAL A 145 -16.30 7.30 5.78
C VAL A 145 -14.90 6.98 5.22
N LEU A 146 -13.84 7.39 5.91
CA LEU A 146 -12.47 7.03 5.54
C LEU A 146 -12.25 5.52 5.63
N GLY A 147 -12.84 4.86 6.65
CA GLY A 147 -12.86 3.41 6.76
C GLY A 147 -13.53 2.73 5.58
N ALA A 148 -14.68 3.24 5.12
CA ALA A 148 -15.38 2.71 3.96
C ALA A 148 -14.58 2.91 2.65
N VAL A 149 -13.97 4.08 2.46
CA VAL A 149 -13.09 4.36 1.30
C VAL A 149 -11.88 3.44 1.30
N SER A 150 -11.23 3.28 2.45
CA SER A 150 -10.06 2.40 2.59
C SER A 150 -10.44 0.93 2.40
N ALA A 151 -11.58 0.49 2.97
CA ALA A 151 -12.06 -0.87 2.77
C ALA A 151 -12.35 -1.17 1.30
N LEU A 152 -12.94 -0.22 0.57
CA LEU A 152 -13.22 -0.37 -0.87
C LEU A 152 -11.91 -0.49 -1.67
N GLN A 153 -10.89 0.29 -1.33
CA GLN A 153 -9.55 0.20 -1.90
C GLN A 153 -8.94 -1.19 -1.66
N GLU A 154 -8.95 -1.65 -0.41
CA GLU A 154 -8.36 -2.94 -0.05
C GLU A 154 -9.13 -4.13 -0.67
N ILE A 155 -10.46 -4.05 -0.76
CA ILE A 155 -11.28 -5.05 -1.49
C ILE A 155 -10.86 -5.11 -2.97
N GLY A 156 -10.63 -3.96 -3.62
CA GLY A 156 -10.11 -3.92 -4.98
C GLY A 156 -8.77 -4.64 -5.09
N SER A 157 -7.85 -4.38 -4.17
CA SER A 157 -6.53 -5.02 -4.12
C SER A 157 -6.61 -6.55 -3.96
N VAL A 158 -7.54 -7.04 -3.12
CA VAL A 158 -7.78 -8.48 -2.92
C VAL A 158 -8.38 -9.14 -4.16
N LEU A 159 -9.34 -8.47 -4.79
CA LEU A 159 -10.03 -9.00 -5.96
C LEU A 159 -9.18 -8.93 -7.24
N GLY A 160 -8.13 -8.10 -7.27
CA GLY A 160 -7.26 -7.92 -8.44
C GLY A 160 -6.72 -9.24 -9.00
N PRO A 161 -5.97 -10.04 -8.24
CA PRO A 161 -5.44 -11.31 -8.70
C PRO A 161 -6.52 -12.33 -9.11
N LEU A 162 -7.66 -12.35 -8.41
CA LEU A 162 -8.79 -13.22 -8.75
C LEU A 162 -9.41 -12.83 -10.10
N TRP A 163 -9.66 -11.54 -10.28
CA TRP A 163 -10.15 -10.98 -11.53
C TRP A 163 -9.19 -11.24 -12.68
N GLY A 164 -7.90 -10.96 -12.48
CA GLY A 164 -6.86 -11.20 -13.47
C GLY A 164 -6.78 -12.66 -13.89
N GLY A 165 -6.85 -13.59 -12.94
CA GLY A 165 -6.85 -15.01 -13.20
C GLY A 165 -8.06 -15.46 -14.02
N LEU A 166 -9.27 -15.01 -13.64
CA LEU A 166 -10.51 -15.33 -14.33
C LEU A 166 -10.53 -14.82 -15.76
N VAL A 167 -10.17 -13.55 -15.97
CA VAL A 167 -10.17 -12.93 -17.31
C VAL A 167 -9.09 -13.55 -18.20
N THR A 168 -7.90 -13.77 -17.66
CA THR A 168 -6.79 -14.39 -18.41
C THR A 168 -7.08 -15.82 -18.83
N ALA A 169 -7.80 -16.58 -18.00
CA ALA A 169 -8.21 -17.95 -18.32
C ALA A 169 -9.40 -18.02 -19.30
N SER A 170 -10.09 -16.92 -19.52
CA SER A 170 -11.21 -16.83 -20.46
C SER A 170 -10.72 -16.76 -21.92
N SER A 171 -11.65 -16.96 -22.88
CA SER A 171 -11.40 -16.76 -24.32
C SER A 171 -11.02 -15.33 -24.70
N PHE A 172 -11.25 -14.36 -23.83
CA PHE A 172 -10.93 -12.95 -24.08
C PHE A 172 -9.45 -12.62 -23.92
N GLY A 173 -8.74 -13.39 -23.05
CA GLY A 173 -7.32 -13.17 -22.78
C GLY A 173 -7.03 -11.96 -21.88
N TRP A 174 -5.75 -11.80 -21.49
CA TRP A 174 -5.29 -10.83 -20.52
C TRP A 174 -5.55 -9.34 -20.92
N THR A 175 -5.57 -9.03 -22.21
CA THR A 175 -5.76 -7.63 -22.69
C THR A 175 -7.09 -7.04 -22.27
N TRP A 176 -8.12 -7.90 -22.12
CA TRP A 176 -9.46 -7.46 -21.68
C TRP A 176 -9.50 -6.92 -20.25
N ILE A 177 -8.55 -7.29 -19.41
CA ILE A 177 -8.36 -6.67 -18.10
C ILE A 177 -8.27 -5.15 -18.23
N PHE A 178 -7.46 -4.72 -19.20
CA PHE A 178 -7.18 -3.30 -19.43
C PHE A 178 -8.23 -2.62 -20.32
N TRP A 179 -8.77 -3.32 -21.29
CA TRP A 179 -9.87 -2.81 -22.13
C TRP A 179 -11.11 -2.46 -21.30
N LEU A 180 -11.43 -3.25 -20.28
CA LEU A 180 -12.59 -3.00 -19.41
C LEU A 180 -12.41 -1.76 -18.51
N ASN A 181 -11.17 -1.38 -18.19
CA ASN A 181 -10.91 -0.17 -17.41
C ASN A 181 -11.40 1.09 -18.14
N ILE A 182 -11.34 1.12 -19.49
CA ILE A 182 -11.66 2.29 -20.31
C ILE A 182 -13.15 2.67 -20.21
N PRO A 183 -14.12 1.80 -20.53
CA PRO A 183 -15.53 2.14 -20.44
C PRO A 183 -15.97 2.42 -18.99
N VAL A 184 -15.41 1.73 -17.99
CA VAL A 184 -15.73 1.99 -16.58
C VAL A 184 -15.23 3.38 -16.16
N ALA A 185 -14.00 3.73 -16.49
CA ALA A 185 -13.46 5.07 -16.23
C ALA A 185 -14.25 6.16 -16.96
N ALA A 186 -14.60 5.94 -18.22
CA ALA A 186 -15.42 6.88 -19.01
C ALA A 186 -16.80 7.09 -18.38
N LEU A 187 -17.45 6.01 -17.90
CA LEU A 187 -18.74 6.08 -17.23
C LEU A 187 -18.66 6.89 -15.93
N VAL A 188 -17.62 6.65 -15.10
CA VAL A 188 -17.40 7.39 -13.85
C VAL A 188 -17.15 8.87 -14.15
N ILE A 189 -16.32 9.20 -15.14
CA ILE A 189 -16.05 10.59 -15.54
C ILE A 189 -17.34 11.26 -16.04
N TRP A 190 -18.10 10.56 -16.88
CA TRP A 190 -19.39 11.06 -17.39
C TRP A 190 -20.37 11.33 -16.25
N ALA A 191 -20.50 10.43 -15.31
CA ALA A 191 -21.37 10.60 -14.14
C ALA A 191 -20.94 11.77 -13.22
N LEU A 192 -19.63 12.04 -13.14
CA LEU A 192 -19.07 13.17 -12.38
C LEU A 192 -19.12 14.51 -13.15
N TRP A 193 -19.46 14.49 -14.45
CA TRP A 193 -19.41 15.68 -15.33
C TRP A 193 -20.21 16.88 -14.81
N PRO A 194 -21.45 16.73 -14.30
CA PRO A 194 -22.21 17.83 -13.72
C PRO A 194 -21.50 18.51 -12.55
N GLU A 195 -20.86 17.71 -11.68
CA GLU A 195 -20.12 18.22 -10.53
C GLU A 195 -18.82 18.93 -10.95
N ILE A 196 -18.17 18.47 -12.01
CA ILE A 196 -16.97 19.11 -12.59
C ILE A 196 -17.29 20.51 -13.10
N GLN A 197 -18.48 20.68 -13.73
CA GLN A 197 -18.91 21.98 -14.31
C GLN A 197 -19.43 22.96 -13.26
N THR A 198 -20.23 22.48 -12.30
CA THR A 198 -20.98 23.33 -11.38
C THR A 198 -20.20 23.76 -10.16
N ARG A 199 -19.25 22.96 -9.69
CA ARG A 199 -18.38 23.33 -8.56
C ARG A 199 -17.35 24.37 -9.01
N ARG A 200 -17.62 25.61 -8.71
CA ARG A 200 -16.57 26.62 -8.51
C ARG A 200 -15.92 26.31 -7.15
N GLU A 201 -15.04 25.31 -7.12
CA GLU A 201 -14.12 25.17 -6.02
C GLU A 201 -13.29 26.43 -6.01
N ASP A 202 -13.19 27.10 -4.84
CA ASP A 202 -12.39 28.31 -4.69
C ASP A 202 -10.97 28.00 -5.16
N ARG A 203 -10.67 28.45 -6.38
CA ARG A 203 -9.33 28.29 -6.97
C ARG A 203 -8.38 29.12 -6.10
N ARG A 204 -7.64 28.45 -5.25
CA ARG A 204 -6.62 29.13 -4.49
C ARG A 204 -5.44 29.42 -5.40
N PRO A 205 -5.01 30.70 -5.51
CA PRO A 205 -3.83 31.05 -6.30
C PRO A 205 -2.58 30.65 -5.51
N ALA A 206 -2.38 29.37 -5.30
CA ALA A 206 -1.13 28.86 -4.74
C ALA A 206 -0.24 28.42 -5.91
N ASN A 207 0.98 28.92 -5.96
CA ASN A 207 1.97 28.37 -6.89
C ASN A 207 2.29 26.94 -6.44
N LEU A 208 2.16 25.97 -7.36
CA LEU A 208 2.57 24.61 -7.09
C LEU A 208 4.08 24.58 -6.87
N ASP A 209 4.50 23.89 -5.84
CA ASP A 209 5.90 23.66 -5.57
C ASP A 209 6.44 22.52 -6.45
N TRP A 210 6.77 22.87 -7.69
CA TRP A 210 7.33 21.90 -8.65
C TRP A 210 8.70 21.38 -8.24
N VAL A 211 9.51 22.24 -7.58
CA VAL A 211 10.86 21.85 -7.13
C VAL A 211 10.77 20.86 -5.97
N GLY A 212 9.95 21.15 -4.96
CA GLY A 212 9.69 20.22 -3.86
C GLY A 212 9.10 18.91 -4.37
N ALA A 213 8.14 18.98 -5.29
CA ALA A 213 7.53 17.79 -5.90
C ALA A 213 8.55 16.94 -6.67
N LEU A 214 9.43 17.55 -7.45
CA LEU A 214 10.50 16.85 -8.19
C LEU A 214 11.49 16.18 -7.24
N LEU A 215 11.93 16.88 -6.20
CA LEU A 215 12.85 16.34 -5.19
C LEU A 215 12.23 15.17 -4.42
N ALA A 216 10.97 15.30 -4.00
CA ALA A 216 10.25 14.23 -3.33
C ALA A 216 10.07 13.00 -4.23
N THR A 217 9.66 13.21 -5.48
CA THR A 217 9.49 12.15 -6.48
C THR A 217 10.81 11.46 -6.80
N ALA A 218 11.89 12.22 -7.04
CA ALA A 218 13.21 11.67 -7.30
C ALA A 218 13.72 10.86 -6.09
N GLY A 219 13.56 11.39 -4.88
CA GLY A 219 13.92 10.69 -3.64
C GLY A 219 13.15 9.38 -3.46
N LEU A 220 11.84 9.38 -3.68
CA LEU A 220 11.01 8.18 -3.60
C LEU A 220 11.35 7.15 -4.69
N ALA A 221 11.57 7.59 -5.91
CA ALA A 221 11.96 6.70 -7.01
C ALA A 221 13.33 6.04 -6.74
N LEU A 222 14.32 6.82 -6.32
CA LEU A 222 15.64 6.31 -5.94
C LEU A 222 15.57 5.37 -4.74
N LEU A 223 14.78 5.70 -3.71
CA LEU A 223 14.57 4.84 -2.56
C LEU A 223 13.92 3.51 -2.96
N THR A 224 12.92 3.57 -3.84
CA THR A 224 12.24 2.38 -4.35
C THR A 224 13.22 1.48 -5.11
N LEU A 225 14.01 2.06 -6.02
CA LEU A 225 15.01 1.31 -6.79
C LEU A 225 16.12 0.75 -5.89
N ALA A 226 16.55 1.50 -4.88
CA ALA A 226 17.58 1.07 -3.93
C ALA A 226 17.12 -0.12 -3.08
N LEU A 227 15.86 -0.12 -2.64
CA LEU A 227 15.32 -1.13 -1.72
C LEU A 227 14.58 -2.27 -2.44
N TYR A 228 14.33 -2.14 -3.75
CA TYR A 228 13.71 -3.20 -4.52
C TYR A 228 14.73 -4.26 -4.89
N ALA A 229 14.70 -5.37 -4.17
CA ALA A 229 15.50 -6.54 -4.51
C ALA A 229 14.76 -7.42 -5.53
N SER A 230 15.40 -7.74 -6.64
CA SER A 230 14.87 -8.68 -7.64
C SER A 230 14.84 -10.12 -7.11
N ASN A 231 15.73 -10.43 -6.18
CA ASN A 231 15.78 -11.71 -5.49
C ASN A 231 15.98 -11.49 -3.97
N PRO A 232 14.88 -11.34 -3.21
CA PRO A 232 14.95 -11.07 -1.76
C PRO A 232 15.62 -12.17 -0.94
N GLU A 233 15.67 -13.42 -1.47
CA GLU A 233 16.33 -14.55 -0.81
C GLU A 233 17.87 -14.44 -0.85
N GLN A 234 18.43 -13.69 -1.81
CA GLN A 234 19.87 -13.53 -1.98
C GLN A 234 20.36 -12.19 -1.47
N SER A 235 19.57 -11.13 -1.64
CA SER A 235 19.92 -9.79 -1.19
C SER A 235 18.68 -9.04 -0.70
N PRO A 236 18.73 -8.41 0.49
CA PRO A 236 17.61 -7.64 1.01
C PRO A 236 17.43 -6.28 0.34
N VAL A 237 18.36 -5.87 -0.53
CA VAL A 237 18.38 -4.58 -1.21
C VAL A 237 18.72 -4.73 -2.69
N GLY A 238 18.35 -3.72 -3.48
CA GLY A 238 18.64 -3.69 -4.91
C GLY A 238 20.14 -3.58 -5.23
N GLU A 239 20.54 -4.03 -6.41
CA GLU A 239 21.94 -4.02 -6.88
C GLU A 239 22.57 -2.62 -6.85
N GLY A 240 21.79 -1.58 -7.09
CA GLY A 240 22.24 -0.18 -7.07
C GLY A 240 22.20 0.49 -5.69
N PHE A 241 21.93 -0.23 -4.60
CA PHE A 241 21.74 0.34 -3.26
C PHE A 241 22.83 1.30 -2.83
N VAL A 242 24.11 0.94 -3.08
CA VAL A 242 25.28 1.70 -2.62
C VAL A 242 25.30 3.15 -3.11
N TRP A 243 24.79 3.43 -4.30
CA TRP A 243 24.73 4.77 -4.87
C TRP A 243 23.31 5.37 -4.87
N GLN A 244 22.27 4.55 -4.99
CA GLN A 244 20.87 5.00 -5.05
C GLN A 244 20.38 5.48 -3.67
N ALA A 245 20.72 4.77 -2.60
CA ALA A 245 20.28 5.13 -1.24
C ALA A 245 20.88 6.47 -0.77
N PRO A 246 22.21 6.74 -0.91
CA PRO A 246 22.77 8.06 -0.59
C PRO A 246 22.16 9.17 -1.43
N LEU A 247 21.90 8.93 -2.72
CA LEU A 247 21.27 9.93 -3.60
C LEU A 247 19.82 10.19 -3.20
N ALA A 248 19.05 9.16 -2.80
CA ALA A 248 17.71 9.33 -2.25
C ALA A 248 17.72 10.18 -0.96
N ILE A 249 18.65 9.89 -0.05
CA ILE A 249 18.84 10.67 1.18
C ILE A 249 19.16 12.12 0.85
N LEU A 250 20.03 12.37 -0.12
CA LEU A 250 20.37 13.72 -0.58
C LEU A 250 19.13 14.43 -1.15
N CYS A 251 18.32 13.78 -1.98
CA CYS A 251 17.09 14.33 -2.51
C CYS A 251 16.12 14.71 -1.38
N PHE A 252 15.93 13.85 -0.36
CA PHE A 252 15.08 14.17 0.79
C PHE A 252 15.66 15.30 1.66
N ALA A 253 16.97 15.34 1.85
CA ALA A 253 17.62 16.44 2.57
C ALA A 253 17.43 17.79 1.86
N LEU A 254 17.63 17.81 0.53
CA LEU A 254 17.38 18.98 -0.31
C LEU A 254 15.89 19.35 -0.32
N PHE A 255 14.98 18.37 -0.36
CA PHE A 255 13.55 18.58 -0.24
C PHE A 255 13.21 19.30 1.08
N VAL A 256 13.64 18.77 2.23
CA VAL A 256 13.38 19.39 3.54
C VAL A 256 14.01 20.78 3.65
N TRP A 257 15.21 20.97 3.10
CA TRP A 257 15.88 22.25 3.08
C TRP A 257 15.12 23.28 2.24
N TYR A 258 14.65 22.90 1.06
CA TYR A 258 13.89 23.73 0.15
C TYR A 258 12.50 24.09 0.71
N GLU A 259 11.76 23.08 1.23
CA GLU A 259 10.44 23.25 1.86
C GLU A 259 10.44 24.20 3.06
N ARG A 260 11.57 24.32 3.78
CA ARG A 260 11.72 25.29 4.87
C ARG A 260 11.81 26.73 4.40
N ARG A 261 12.13 26.96 3.13
CA ARG A 261 12.42 28.27 2.55
C ARG A 261 11.37 28.76 1.56
N THR A 262 10.63 27.84 0.95
CA THR A 262 9.58 28.19 -0.01
C THR A 262 8.36 28.80 0.69
N PRO A 263 7.72 29.83 0.11
CA PRO A 263 6.51 30.44 0.70
C PRO A 263 5.27 29.55 0.59
N ASN A 264 5.23 28.65 -0.40
CA ASN A 264 4.12 27.73 -0.65
C ASN A 264 4.64 26.29 -0.67
N PRO A 265 5.01 25.72 0.49
CA PRO A 265 5.58 24.37 0.55
C PRO A 265 4.54 23.30 0.19
N LEU A 266 5.01 22.23 -0.45
CA LEU A 266 4.19 21.03 -0.74
C LEU A 266 3.70 20.38 0.56
N ILE A 267 4.62 20.32 1.53
CA ILE A 267 4.35 19.84 2.88
C ILE A 267 4.98 20.83 3.86
N ASN A 268 4.14 21.46 4.66
CA ASN A 268 4.65 22.39 5.67
C ASN A 268 5.47 21.64 6.73
N VAL A 269 6.80 21.74 6.65
CA VAL A 269 7.74 21.06 7.56
C VAL A 269 7.49 21.41 9.03
N ARG A 270 6.88 22.56 9.34
CA ARG A 270 6.50 22.93 10.71
C ARG A 270 5.42 22.01 11.30
N ARG A 271 4.63 21.33 10.45
CA ARG A 271 3.61 20.34 10.87
C ARG A 271 4.24 19.13 11.57
N PHE A 272 5.51 18.82 11.31
CA PHE A 272 6.22 17.75 12.03
C PHE A 272 6.40 18.02 13.52
N ARG A 273 6.18 19.27 13.98
CA ARG A 273 6.10 19.61 15.42
C ARG A 273 4.76 19.23 16.05
N ASP A 274 3.73 19.04 15.25
CA ASP A 274 2.44 18.54 15.75
C ASP A 274 2.53 17.04 15.99
N SER A 275 2.27 16.63 17.23
CA SER A 275 2.39 15.24 17.64
C SER A 275 1.43 14.33 16.87
N SER A 276 0.21 14.80 16.58
CA SER A 276 -0.80 14.00 15.87
C SER A 276 -0.42 13.80 14.40
N PHE A 277 0.16 14.83 13.75
CA PHE A 277 0.65 14.72 12.38
C PHE A 277 1.81 13.73 12.27
N SER A 278 2.88 13.94 13.05
CA SER A 278 4.07 13.07 13.03
C SER A 278 3.77 11.66 13.52
N GLY A 279 2.93 11.55 14.55
CA GLY A 279 2.50 10.26 15.08
C GLY A 279 1.69 9.46 14.08
N SER A 280 0.75 10.11 13.38
CA SER A 280 -0.02 9.44 12.31
C SER A 280 0.89 8.94 11.19
N ALA A 281 1.84 9.76 10.75
CA ALA A 281 2.80 9.41 9.71
C ALA A 281 3.66 8.21 10.11
N LEU A 282 4.21 8.22 11.32
CA LEU A 282 5.05 7.14 11.84
C LEU A 282 4.24 5.85 12.08
N THR A 283 3.04 5.97 12.65
CA THR A 283 2.13 4.83 12.86
C THR A 283 1.81 4.15 11.54
N ASN A 284 1.45 4.92 10.51
CA ASN A 284 1.12 4.39 9.19
C ASN A 284 2.34 3.77 8.48
N ALA A 285 3.54 4.33 8.67
CA ALA A 285 4.78 3.75 8.16
C ALA A 285 5.06 2.38 8.82
N ILE A 286 4.91 2.28 10.14
CA ILE A 286 5.11 1.02 10.87
C ILE A 286 4.07 -0.04 10.45
N ALA A 287 2.81 0.35 10.31
CA ALA A 287 1.77 -0.55 9.81
C ALA A 287 2.05 -1.02 8.38
N GLY A 288 2.54 -0.11 7.51
CA GLY A 288 3.01 -0.45 6.17
C GLY A 288 4.14 -1.48 6.18
N ALA A 289 5.11 -1.34 7.07
CA ALA A 289 6.20 -2.31 7.24
C ALA A 289 5.65 -3.71 7.59
N GLY A 290 4.74 -3.80 8.57
CA GLY A 290 4.10 -5.05 8.95
C GLY A 290 3.30 -5.68 7.81
N LEU A 291 2.57 -4.86 7.05
CA LEU A 291 1.83 -5.33 5.88
C LEU A 291 2.75 -5.94 4.82
N MET A 292 3.86 -5.26 4.48
CA MET A 292 4.78 -5.76 3.45
C MET A 292 5.47 -7.05 3.87
N VAL A 293 5.86 -7.17 5.14
CA VAL A 293 6.39 -8.43 5.69
C VAL A 293 5.39 -9.57 5.50
N ALA A 294 4.12 -9.35 5.83
CA ALA A 294 3.08 -10.38 5.62
C ALA A 294 2.92 -10.75 4.15
N LEU A 295 2.84 -9.74 3.26
CA LEU A 295 2.62 -9.95 1.82
C LEU A 295 3.72 -10.77 1.15
N VAL A 296 4.97 -10.62 1.60
CA VAL A 296 6.12 -11.31 1.00
C VAL A 296 6.42 -12.61 1.74
N TYR A 297 6.55 -12.57 3.06
CA TYR A 297 7.04 -13.74 3.79
C TYR A 297 6.02 -14.84 3.98
N ILE A 298 4.72 -14.56 4.02
CA ILE A 298 3.70 -15.62 4.15
C ILE A 298 3.68 -16.54 2.93
N PRO A 299 3.63 -16.05 1.66
CA PRO A 299 3.70 -16.92 0.50
C PRO A 299 5.03 -17.66 0.36
N VAL A 300 6.16 -17.02 0.68
CA VAL A 300 7.49 -17.65 0.60
C VAL A 300 7.59 -18.78 1.62
N LEU A 301 7.17 -18.58 2.86
CA LEU A 301 7.10 -19.60 3.89
C LEU A 301 6.20 -20.79 3.46
N ALA A 302 5.02 -20.46 2.91
CA ALA A 302 4.08 -21.48 2.43
C ALA A 302 4.69 -22.37 1.34
N ASN A 303 5.46 -21.79 0.44
CA ASN A 303 6.16 -22.52 -0.60
C ASN A 303 7.39 -23.28 -0.07
N ALA A 304 8.31 -22.57 0.63
CA ALA A 304 9.61 -23.12 1.05
C ALA A 304 9.48 -24.22 2.10
N VAL A 305 8.56 -24.09 3.05
CA VAL A 305 8.44 -24.99 4.21
C VAL A 305 7.29 -25.98 4.07
N PHE A 306 6.11 -25.48 3.64
CA PHE A 306 4.92 -26.33 3.53
C PHE A 306 4.74 -26.93 2.15
N SER A 307 5.69 -26.70 1.21
CA SER A 307 5.67 -27.23 -0.16
C SER A 307 4.36 -26.93 -0.89
N MET A 308 3.73 -25.79 -0.57
CA MET A 308 2.50 -25.37 -1.24
C MET A 308 2.83 -24.84 -2.63
N ASN A 309 1.95 -25.14 -3.59
CA ASN A 309 2.03 -24.52 -4.90
C ASN A 309 1.64 -23.03 -4.83
N ALA A 310 1.90 -22.27 -5.89
CA ALA A 310 1.62 -20.85 -5.96
C ALA A 310 0.15 -20.50 -5.63
N SER A 311 -0.80 -21.31 -6.08
CA SER A 311 -2.23 -21.13 -5.79
C SER A 311 -2.56 -21.32 -4.30
N GLY A 312 -1.98 -22.33 -3.67
CA GLY A 312 -2.15 -22.57 -2.22
C GLY A 312 -1.58 -21.45 -1.37
N SER A 313 -0.38 -20.99 -1.72
CA SER A 313 0.29 -19.85 -1.05
C SER A 313 -0.51 -18.54 -1.20
N ALA A 314 -1.04 -18.29 -2.39
CA ALA A 314 -1.91 -17.12 -2.64
C ALA A 314 -3.21 -17.22 -1.83
N LEU A 315 -3.81 -18.40 -1.73
CA LEU A 315 -5.02 -18.61 -0.91
C LEU A 315 -4.77 -18.34 0.58
N LEU A 316 -3.61 -18.66 1.14
CA LEU A 316 -3.26 -18.25 2.50
C LEU A 316 -3.27 -16.73 2.67
N LEU A 317 -2.68 -16.02 1.73
CA LEU A 317 -2.62 -14.56 1.77
C LEU A 317 -4.02 -13.91 1.70
N VAL A 318 -4.97 -14.52 0.98
CA VAL A 318 -6.35 -14.03 0.90
C VAL A 318 -6.99 -13.90 2.29
N ARG A 319 -6.68 -14.78 3.26
CA ARG A 319 -7.21 -14.68 4.64
C ARG A 319 -6.79 -13.39 5.31
N LEU A 320 -5.51 -13.04 5.22
CA LEU A 320 -4.99 -11.77 5.72
C LEU A 320 -5.63 -10.60 5.00
N MET A 321 -5.67 -10.66 3.66
CA MET A 321 -6.20 -9.56 2.84
C MET A 321 -7.70 -9.33 3.07
N LEU A 322 -8.49 -10.35 3.40
CA LEU A 322 -9.90 -10.21 3.80
C LEU A 322 -10.06 -9.53 5.17
N GLY A 323 -9.12 -9.74 6.08
CA GLY A 323 -9.11 -9.08 7.39
C GLY A 323 -8.96 -7.56 7.28
N ILE A 324 -8.16 -7.06 6.33
CA ILE A 324 -7.83 -5.64 6.21
C ILE A 324 -9.07 -4.76 5.94
N PRO A 325 -9.91 -5.01 4.93
CA PRO A 325 -11.08 -4.19 4.68
C PRO A 325 -12.12 -4.25 5.82
N ILE A 326 -12.29 -5.43 6.43
CA ILE A 326 -13.16 -5.60 7.59
C ILE A 326 -12.59 -4.78 8.76
N GLY A 327 -11.29 -4.84 8.99
CA GLY A 327 -10.60 -4.03 9.99
C GLY A 327 -10.76 -2.53 9.75
N ALA A 328 -10.62 -2.06 8.51
CA ALA A 328 -10.77 -0.66 8.15
C ALA A 328 -12.19 -0.12 8.44
N LEU A 329 -13.22 -0.92 8.13
CA LEU A 329 -14.61 -0.60 8.48
C LEU A 329 -14.83 -0.56 10.00
N LEU A 330 -14.38 -1.60 10.71
CA LEU A 330 -14.50 -1.69 12.17
C LEU A 330 -13.72 -0.57 12.85
N GLY A 331 -12.50 -0.30 12.43
CA GLY A 331 -11.67 0.77 12.98
C GLY A 331 -12.30 2.14 12.78
N GLY A 332 -12.86 2.41 11.60
CA GLY A 332 -13.60 3.64 11.33
C GLY A 332 -14.84 3.79 12.22
N TRP A 333 -15.64 2.74 12.34
CA TRP A 333 -16.84 2.72 13.18
C TRP A 333 -16.51 2.85 14.67
N LEU A 334 -15.56 2.05 15.18
CA LEU A 334 -15.12 2.11 16.58
C LEU A 334 -14.55 3.49 16.95
N ALA A 335 -13.73 4.09 16.08
CA ALA A 335 -13.16 5.41 16.32
C ALA A 335 -14.24 6.50 16.42
N HIS A 336 -15.32 6.37 15.64
CA HIS A 336 -16.49 7.24 15.75
C HIS A 336 -17.25 7.03 17.06
N GLN A 337 -17.55 5.77 17.42
CA GLN A 337 -18.29 5.42 18.63
C GLN A 337 -17.53 5.81 19.91
N MET A 338 -16.25 5.45 19.97
CA MET A 338 -15.39 5.71 21.13
C MET A 338 -14.87 7.16 21.17
N ARG A 339 -15.08 7.94 20.09
CA ARG A 339 -14.52 9.30 19.92
C ARG A 339 -13.02 9.36 20.23
N SER A 340 -12.29 8.34 19.80
CA SER A 340 -10.87 8.20 20.09
C SER A 340 -10.10 7.53 18.96
N TYR A 341 -9.31 8.30 18.22
CA TYR A 341 -8.42 7.77 17.20
C TYR A 341 -7.30 6.92 17.80
N ARG A 342 -6.73 7.41 18.93
CA ARG A 342 -5.59 6.77 19.60
C ARG A 342 -5.88 5.36 20.10
N LEU A 343 -7.03 5.16 20.75
CA LEU A 343 -7.37 3.86 21.34
C LEU A 343 -7.62 2.81 20.27
N VAL A 344 -8.31 3.18 19.19
CA VAL A 344 -8.66 2.24 18.13
C VAL A 344 -7.44 1.90 17.28
N ALA A 345 -6.62 2.89 16.90
CA ALA A 345 -5.38 2.63 16.16
C ALA A 345 -4.41 1.76 16.98
N ALA A 346 -4.21 2.08 18.26
CA ALA A 346 -3.36 1.30 19.15
C ALA A 346 -3.89 -0.13 19.33
N ALA A 347 -5.19 -0.30 19.55
CA ALA A 347 -5.81 -1.63 19.68
C ALA A 347 -5.66 -2.46 18.41
N GLY A 348 -5.83 -1.86 17.22
CA GLY A 348 -5.60 -2.52 15.94
C GLY A 348 -4.15 -3.02 15.81
N LEU A 349 -3.18 -2.16 16.11
CA LEU A 349 -1.75 -2.54 16.03
C LEU A 349 -1.36 -3.58 17.10
N VAL A 350 -1.93 -3.53 18.30
CA VAL A 350 -1.75 -4.58 19.32
C VAL A 350 -2.33 -5.91 18.84
N LEU A 351 -3.52 -5.89 18.23
CA LEU A 351 -4.14 -7.09 17.66
C LEU A 351 -3.26 -7.68 16.53
N ALA A 352 -2.77 -6.84 15.63
CA ALA A 352 -1.85 -7.27 14.58
C ALA A 352 -0.55 -7.84 15.18
N ALA A 353 0.05 -7.17 16.17
CA ALA A 353 1.24 -7.63 16.85
C ALA A 353 1.04 -9.00 17.52
N ALA A 354 -0.09 -9.19 18.21
CA ALA A 354 -0.46 -10.48 18.80
C ALA A 354 -0.58 -11.58 17.74
N ALA A 355 -1.22 -11.27 16.59
CA ALA A 355 -1.31 -12.20 15.49
C ALA A 355 0.08 -12.55 14.91
N PHE A 356 0.98 -11.57 14.71
CA PHE A 356 2.36 -11.83 14.27
C PHE A 356 3.16 -12.65 15.28
N LEU A 357 2.93 -12.47 16.61
CA LEU A 357 3.52 -13.35 17.62
C LEU A 357 2.98 -14.78 17.50
N MET A 358 1.70 -14.96 17.19
CA MET A 358 1.15 -16.30 16.93
C MET A 358 1.74 -16.92 15.66
N LEU A 359 1.89 -16.14 14.57
CA LEU A 359 2.58 -16.56 13.35
C LEU A 359 4.03 -16.96 13.62
N SER A 360 4.71 -16.28 14.54
CA SER A 360 6.08 -16.63 14.93
C SER A 360 6.19 -17.98 15.67
N GLY A 361 5.10 -18.59 16.04
CA GLY A 361 5.03 -19.93 16.64
C GLY A 361 4.60 -21.02 15.67
N TRP A 362 4.58 -20.76 14.36
CA TRP A 362 4.18 -21.75 13.36
C TRP A 362 5.16 -22.93 13.30
N THR A 363 4.59 -24.10 13.16
CA THR A 363 5.30 -25.40 12.99
C THR A 363 4.72 -26.09 11.76
N GLU A 364 5.30 -27.21 11.35
CA GLU A 364 4.78 -28.02 10.24
C GLU A 364 3.31 -28.45 10.39
N GLY A 365 2.83 -28.51 11.63
CA GLY A 365 1.43 -28.85 11.95
C GLY A 365 0.44 -27.68 11.85
N SER A 366 0.90 -26.45 11.72
CA SER A 366 0.04 -25.25 11.84
C SER A 366 -1.01 -25.13 10.74
N LEU A 367 -0.79 -25.75 9.60
CA LEU A 367 -1.75 -25.80 8.47
C LEU A 367 -2.67 -27.02 8.50
N LYS A 368 -2.57 -27.90 9.53
CA LYS A 368 -3.49 -29.03 9.66
C LYS A 368 -4.85 -28.54 10.19
N PRO A 369 -5.98 -29.10 9.73
CA PRO A 369 -7.28 -28.74 10.24
C PRO A 369 -7.39 -29.09 11.73
N HIS A 370 -7.57 -28.10 12.59
CA HIS A 370 -7.71 -28.27 14.05
C HIS A 370 -8.87 -27.46 14.62
N LEU A 371 -9.50 -26.59 13.80
CA LEU A 371 -10.67 -25.81 14.14
C LEU A 371 -11.94 -26.41 13.53
N ILE A 372 -13.01 -25.68 13.58
CA ILE A 372 -14.32 -26.11 13.10
C ILE A 372 -14.29 -26.31 11.56
N GLY A 373 -14.44 -27.52 11.07
CA GLY A 373 -14.47 -27.82 9.65
C GLY A 373 -13.10 -27.73 8.97
N PRO A 374 -13.01 -27.18 7.75
CA PRO A 374 -11.76 -27.11 6.96
C PRO A 374 -10.83 -25.97 7.41
N LEU A 375 -11.23 -25.14 8.39
CA LEU A 375 -10.45 -24.01 8.87
C LEU A 375 -9.27 -24.49 9.73
N THR A 376 -8.12 -23.91 9.47
CA THR A 376 -6.89 -24.16 10.22
C THR A 376 -6.67 -23.03 11.26
N ARG A 377 -5.82 -23.29 12.24
CA ARG A 377 -5.36 -22.25 13.16
C ARG A 377 -4.72 -21.06 12.41
N ALA A 378 -3.95 -21.35 11.37
CA ALA A 378 -3.31 -20.35 10.53
C ALA A 378 -4.30 -19.39 9.85
N ASP A 379 -5.47 -19.88 9.42
CA ASP A 379 -6.50 -19.04 8.78
C ASP A 379 -6.98 -17.94 9.73
N GLY A 380 -7.22 -18.28 11.00
CA GLY A 380 -7.63 -17.33 12.04
C GLY A 380 -6.55 -16.32 12.37
N GLU A 381 -5.30 -16.77 12.51
CA GLU A 381 -4.16 -15.90 12.84
C GLU A 381 -3.87 -14.91 11.71
N LEU A 382 -3.90 -15.34 10.45
CA LEU A 382 -3.75 -14.47 9.29
C LEU A 382 -4.89 -13.44 9.19
N PHE A 383 -6.12 -13.88 9.39
CA PHE A 383 -7.26 -12.99 9.40
C PHE A 383 -7.15 -11.92 10.51
N LEU A 384 -6.74 -12.30 11.72
CA LEU A 384 -6.53 -11.38 12.83
C LEU A 384 -5.39 -10.38 12.55
N ALA A 385 -4.30 -10.83 11.90
CA ALA A 385 -3.22 -9.94 11.48
C ALA A 385 -3.75 -8.87 10.50
N GLY A 386 -4.51 -9.28 9.48
CA GLY A 386 -5.14 -8.36 8.54
C GLY A 386 -6.16 -7.44 9.20
N LEU A 387 -7.01 -7.98 10.08
CA LEU A 387 -8.00 -7.20 10.83
C LEU A 387 -7.33 -6.09 11.64
N GLY A 388 -6.27 -6.43 12.38
CA GLY A 388 -5.52 -5.48 13.19
C GLY A 388 -4.86 -4.39 12.36
N LEU A 389 -4.17 -4.76 11.25
CA LEU A 389 -3.58 -3.82 10.31
C LEU A 389 -4.63 -2.93 9.63
N GLY A 390 -5.83 -3.45 9.36
CA GLY A 390 -6.94 -2.68 8.81
C GLY A 390 -7.52 -1.68 9.81
N MET A 391 -7.66 -2.05 11.08
CA MET A 391 -8.29 -1.23 12.12
C MET A 391 -7.60 0.12 12.36
N GLU A 392 -6.30 0.24 12.09
CA GLU A 392 -5.56 1.50 12.28
C GLU A 392 -5.81 2.50 11.14
N ILE A 393 -6.15 2.04 9.91
CA ILE A 393 -6.13 2.86 8.69
C ILE A 393 -7.03 4.09 8.82
N ALA A 394 -8.28 3.90 9.20
CA ALA A 394 -9.27 4.96 9.26
C ALA A 394 -8.99 5.98 10.38
N PRO A 395 -8.72 5.58 11.64
CA PRO A 395 -8.43 6.55 12.70
C PRO A 395 -7.10 7.29 12.48
N VAL A 396 -6.07 6.65 11.94
CA VAL A 396 -4.79 7.32 11.62
C VAL A 396 -4.99 8.34 10.50
N SER A 397 -5.73 7.98 9.45
CA SER A 397 -6.07 8.90 8.36
C SER A 397 -6.88 10.09 8.86
N ALA A 398 -7.88 9.86 9.70
CA ALA A 398 -8.69 10.92 10.28
C ALA A 398 -7.85 11.84 11.17
N ALA A 399 -6.98 11.30 12.02
CA ALA A 399 -6.12 12.08 12.91
C ALA A 399 -5.15 12.99 12.14
N LEU A 400 -4.56 12.51 11.05
CA LEU A 400 -3.68 13.31 10.20
C LEU A 400 -4.47 14.40 9.46
N LEU A 401 -5.61 14.06 8.86
CA LEU A 401 -6.44 15.01 8.11
C LEU A 401 -7.09 16.07 9.01
N ASP A 402 -7.30 15.78 10.29
CA ASP A 402 -7.73 16.76 11.29
C ASP A 402 -6.57 17.67 11.77
N ALA A 403 -5.32 17.16 11.74
CA ALA A 403 -4.14 17.95 12.11
C ALA A 403 -3.71 18.93 11.01
N VAL A 404 -4.05 18.68 9.75
CA VAL A 404 -3.83 19.60 8.64
C VAL A 404 -5.05 20.50 8.44
N GLY A 405 -4.86 21.75 8.00
CA GLY A 405 -5.96 22.64 7.67
C GLY A 405 -6.71 22.19 6.42
N GLU A 406 -7.93 22.69 6.21
CA GLU A 406 -8.75 22.38 5.03
C GLU A 406 -8.02 22.61 3.71
N ALA A 407 -7.11 23.60 3.70
CA ALA A 407 -6.30 23.94 2.54
C ALA A 407 -5.27 22.90 2.15
N GLU A 408 -4.82 22.06 3.10
CA GLU A 408 -3.70 21.14 2.94
C GLU A 408 -4.16 19.67 3.03
N ARG A 409 -5.47 19.37 3.00
CA ARG A 409 -5.98 17.99 3.15
C ARG A 409 -5.51 17.06 2.05
N GLY A 410 -5.41 17.54 0.81
CA GLY A 410 -4.90 16.74 -0.30
C GLY A 410 -3.41 16.41 -0.13
N ALA A 411 -2.60 17.40 0.22
CA ALA A 411 -1.20 17.21 0.53
C ALA A 411 -1.01 16.27 1.73
N GLY A 412 -1.82 16.44 2.78
CA GLY A 412 -1.82 15.56 3.96
C GLY A 412 -2.20 14.11 3.62
N ALA A 413 -3.23 13.90 2.81
CA ALA A 413 -3.63 12.56 2.36
C ALA A 413 -2.53 11.90 1.52
N SER A 414 -1.94 12.63 0.58
CA SER A 414 -0.79 12.14 -0.21
C SER A 414 0.39 11.77 0.69
N PHE A 415 0.74 12.62 1.64
CA PHE A 415 1.84 12.39 2.57
C PHE A 415 1.61 11.12 3.41
N LEU A 416 0.39 10.90 3.91
CA LEU A 416 0.06 9.71 4.68
C LEU A 416 0.30 8.43 3.88
N ILE A 417 -0.13 8.40 2.62
CA ILE A 417 0.06 7.24 1.74
C ILE A 417 1.53 7.03 1.42
N VAL A 418 2.27 8.11 1.13
CA VAL A 418 3.73 8.05 0.92
C VAL A 418 4.42 7.46 2.15
N MET A 419 4.05 7.87 3.37
CA MET A 419 4.62 7.32 4.59
C MET A 419 4.35 5.82 4.75
N ARG A 420 3.16 5.34 4.39
CA ARG A 420 2.85 3.89 4.38
C ARG A 420 3.76 3.14 3.40
N LEU A 421 3.94 3.66 2.18
CA LEU A 421 4.78 3.05 1.15
C LEU A 421 6.27 3.06 1.53
N VAL A 422 6.75 4.17 2.09
CA VAL A 422 8.11 4.26 2.65
C VAL A 422 8.29 3.23 3.76
N GLY A 423 7.31 3.11 4.64
CA GLY A 423 7.29 2.08 5.69
C GLY A 423 7.35 0.66 5.12
N MET A 424 6.55 0.38 4.08
CA MET A 424 6.57 -0.91 3.38
C MET A 424 7.96 -1.23 2.82
N LEU A 425 8.59 -0.28 2.14
CA LEU A 425 9.91 -0.48 1.51
C LEU A 425 11.02 -0.60 2.55
N VAL A 426 11.15 0.39 3.43
CA VAL A 426 12.24 0.45 4.42
C VAL A 426 12.08 -0.66 5.46
N GLY A 427 10.88 -0.83 6.00
CA GLY A 427 10.60 -1.83 7.02
C GLY A 427 10.83 -3.25 6.51
N PHE A 428 10.37 -3.54 5.28
CA PHE A 428 10.62 -4.83 4.65
C PHE A 428 12.13 -5.08 4.47
N SER A 429 12.88 -4.13 3.89
CA SER A 429 14.31 -4.31 3.64
C SER A 429 15.12 -4.50 4.93
N LEU A 430 14.75 -3.79 6.01
CA LEU A 430 15.39 -3.97 7.31
C LEU A 430 15.13 -5.38 7.87
N VAL A 431 13.89 -5.82 7.86
CA VAL A 431 13.49 -7.12 8.41
C VAL A 431 14.03 -8.26 7.53
N ALA A 432 14.01 -8.11 6.19
CA ALA A 432 14.59 -9.06 5.25
C ALA A 432 16.11 -9.20 5.44
N GLY A 433 16.82 -8.07 5.60
CA GLY A 433 18.25 -8.08 5.84
C GLY A 433 18.61 -8.80 7.13
N PHE A 434 17.82 -8.60 8.18
CA PHE A 434 18.04 -9.26 9.46
C PHE A 434 17.71 -10.77 9.39
N GLY A 435 16.63 -11.15 8.71
CA GLY A 435 16.29 -12.55 8.46
C GLY A 435 17.36 -13.28 7.67
N LEU A 436 17.81 -12.70 6.56
CA LEU A 436 18.84 -13.27 5.71
C LEU A 436 20.19 -13.42 6.45
N TRP A 437 20.54 -12.44 7.30
CA TRP A 437 21.72 -12.55 8.16
C TRP A 437 21.63 -13.75 9.11
N GLU A 438 20.50 -13.97 9.78
CA GLU A 438 20.29 -15.12 10.67
C GLU A 438 20.32 -16.44 9.90
N PHE A 439 19.67 -16.50 8.73
CA PHE A 439 19.70 -17.68 7.86
C PHE A 439 21.13 -18.05 7.47
N HIS A 440 21.94 -17.09 7.00
CA HIS A 440 23.33 -17.34 6.65
C HIS A 440 24.16 -17.77 7.84
N ARG A 441 23.94 -17.18 9.02
CA ARG A 441 24.58 -17.57 10.26
C ARG A 441 24.26 -19.01 10.66
N ALA A 442 22.99 -19.39 10.57
CA ALA A 442 22.53 -20.74 10.91
C ALA A 442 23.02 -21.79 9.92
N THR A 443 23.22 -21.42 8.64
CA THR A 443 23.62 -22.34 7.56
C THR A 443 25.12 -22.32 7.24
N ALA A 444 25.89 -21.38 7.79
CA ALA A 444 27.33 -21.20 7.50
C ALA A 444 28.19 -22.48 7.69
N HIS A 445 27.75 -23.37 8.56
CA HIS A 445 28.46 -24.61 8.88
C HIS A 445 27.93 -25.83 8.11
N LEU A 446 26.89 -25.64 7.29
CA LEU A 446 26.23 -26.71 6.54
C LEU A 446 26.86 -26.81 5.14
N LEU A 447 27.59 -27.88 4.93
CA LEU A 447 28.11 -28.21 3.61
C LEU A 447 27.11 -29.12 2.87
N PRO A 448 26.67 -28.76 1.65
CA PRO A 448 25.81 -29.62 0.87
C PRO A 448 26.54 -30.93 0.53
N PRO A 449 25.97 -32.11 0.81
CA PRO A 449 26.59 -33.37 0.47
C PRO A 449 26.67 -33.54 -1.04
N LEU A 450 27.84 -34.00 -1.54
CA LEU A 450 28.08 -34.16 -2.97
C LEU A 450 27.73 -35.59 -3.38
N PRO A 451 26.91 -35.79 -4.44
CA PRO A 451 26.63 -37.13 -4.97
C PRO A 451 27.93 -37.82 -5.39
N GLY A 452 28.06 -39.09 -5.03
CA GLY A 452 29.20 -39.94 -5.42
C GLY A 452 30.46 -39.79 -4.55
N LEU A 453 30.60 -38.78 -3.69
CA LEU A 453 31.72 -38.62 -2.76
C LEU A 453 31.40 -39.13 -1.36
N ASN A 454 30.14 -39.29 -1.01
CA ASN A 454 29.73 -39.71 0.34
C ASN A 454 29.01 -41.07 0.30
N PRO A 455 29.54 -42.10 1.03
CA PRO A 455 28.96 -43.45 1.04
C PRO A 455 27.53 -43.48 1.61
N ASN A 456 27.11 -42.51 2.41
CA ASN A 456 25.77 -42.37 2.99
C ASN A 456 25.05 -41.11 2.50
N PHE A 457 25.16 -40.82 1.19
CA PHE A 457 24.60 -39.58 0.61
C PHE A 457 23.14 -39.35 0.98
N ALA A 458 22.24 -40.35 0.89
CA ALA A 458 20.84 -40.18 1.21
C ALA A 458 20.58 -39.71 2.65
N ALA A 459 21.29 -40.30 3.62
CA ALA A 459 21.16 -39.89 5.04
C ALA A 459 21.73 -38.53 5.29
N GLN A 460 22.88 -38.18 4.70
CA GLN A 460 23.50 -36.86 4.84
C GLN A 460 22.68 -35.79 4.14
N PHE A 461 22.10 -36.08 2.98
CA PHE A 461 21.21 -35.16 2.28
C PHE A 461 19.91 -34.91 3.06
N ALA A 462 19.32 -35.95 3.66
CA ALA A 462 18.16 -35.81 4.54
C ALA A 462 18.47 -34.94 5.76
N PHE A 463 19.64 -35.17 6.40
CA PHE A 463 20.09 -34.35 7.53
C PHE A 463 20.32 -32.89 7.11
N TYR A 464 20.98 -32.65 5.98
CA TYR A 464 21.21 -31.31 5.44
C TYR A 464 19.87 -30.58 5.19
N THR A 465 18.95 -31.24 4.50
CA THR A 465 17.62 -30.68 4.20
C THR A 465 16.84 -30.35 5.48
N LEU A 466 16.91 -31.24 6.50
CA LEU A 466 16.29 -30.97 7.80
C LEU A 466 16.87 -29.74 8.46
N LYS A 467 18.20 -29.58 8.45
CA LYS A 467 18.89 -28.43 9.05
C LYS A 467 18.60 -27.13 8.31
N VAL A 468 18.59 -27.13 6.99
CA VAL A 468 18.19 -25.98 6.17
C VAL A 468 16.74 -25.60 6.48
N LYS A 469 15.84 -26.57 6.56
CA LYS A 469 14.44 -26.31 6.90
C LYS A 469 14.28 -25.71 8.32
N GLN A 470 15.05 -26.20 9.28
CA GLN A 470 15.10 -25.60 10.62
C GLN A 470 15.57 -24.12 10.57
N ALA A 471 16.65 -23.85 9.84
CA ALA A 471 17.18 -22.50 9.68
C ALA A 471 16.15 -21.53 9.04
N ILE A 472 15.38 -22.01 8.06
CA ILE A 472 14.29 -21.26 7.47
C ILE A 472 13.21 -20.97 8.53
N PHE A 473 12.79 -21.93 9.34
CA PHE A 473 11.82 -21.67 10.42
C PHE A 473 12.35 -20.63 11.42
N ASP A 474 13.61 -20.74 11.84
CA ASP A 474 14.22 -19.81 12.80
C ASP A 474 14.27 -18.39 12.23
N GLU A 475 14.59 -18.23 10.94
CA GLU A 475 14.53 -16.98 10.22
C GLU A 475 13.10 -16.37 10.27
N TYR A 476 12.08 -17.14 9.93
CA TYR A 476 10.69 -16.65 9.91
C TYR A 476 10.17 -16.32 11.32
N HIS A 477 10.52 -17.13 12.34
CA HIS A 477 10.19 -16.84 13.73
C HIS A 477 10.76 -15.48 14.16
N LEU A 478 12.02 -15.21 13.77
CA LEU A 478 12.68 -13.96 14.07
C LEU A 478 12.01 -12.77 13.35
N ILE A 479 11.72 -12.90 12.04
CA ILE A 479 11.08 -11.90 11.23
C ILE A 479 9.71 -11.52 11.79
N PHE A 480 8.87 -12.51 12.13
CA PHE A 480 7.54 -12.24 12.66
C PHE A 480 7.58 -11.64 14.07
N ARG A 481 8.54 -12.05 14.93
CA ARG A 481 8.77 -11.42 16.26
C ARG A 481 9.23 -9.97 16.11
N ALA A 482 10.19 -9.69 15.24
CA ALA A 482 10.66 -8.33 14.97
C ALA A 482 9.51 -7.44 14.47
N THR A 483 8.68 -7.96 13.57
CA THR A 483 7.49 -7.27 13.07
C THR A 483 6.49 -6.99 14.19
N ALA A 484 6.22 -7.97 15.05
CA ALA A 484 5.33 -7.78 16.19
C ALA A 484 5.84 -6.69 17.14
N ILE A 485 7.14 -6.67 17.44
CA ILE A 485 7.76 -5.61 18.25
C ILE A 485 7.60 -4.24 17.58
N ALA A 486 7.85 -4.14 16.27
CA ALA A 486 7.66 -2.90 15.54
C ALA A 486 6.20 -2.41 15.62
N LEU A 487 5.22 -3.30 15.44
CA LEU A 487 3.80 -2.99 15.57
C LEU A 487 3.42 -2.55 16.99
N LEU A 488 4.00 -3.15 18.04
CA LEU A 488 3.81 -2.68 19.42
C LEU A 488 4.39 -1.28 19.62
N VAL A 489 5.55 -0.98 19.06
CA VAL A 489 6.10 0.40 19.05
C VAL A 489 5.12 1.33 18.32
N GLY A 490 4.58 0.94 17.19
CA GLY A 490 3.54 1.69 16.47
C GLY A 490 2.29 1.93 17.32
N ALA A 491 1.85 0.94 18.10
CA ALA A 491 0.73 1.07 19.03
C ALA A 491 1.01 2.10 20.14
N VAL A 492 2.21 2.08 20.71
CA VAL A 492 2.64 3.07 21.69
C VAL A 492 2.69 4.48 21.08
N VAL A 493 3.24 4.61 19.88
CA VAL A 493 3.26 5.88 19.14
C VAL A 493 1.83 6.39 18.92
N ALA A 494 0.91 5.56 18.43
CA ALA A 494 -0.48 5.91 18.21
C ALA A 494 -1.16 6.37 19.50
N ALA A 495 -0.99 5.61 20.60
CA ALA A 495 -1.57 5.91 21.90
C ALA A 495 -1.05 7.22 22.50
N ALA A 496 0.24 7.53 22.30
CA ALA A 496 0.90 8.70 22.87
C ALA A 496 0.64 9.98 22.06
N THR A 497 0.49 9.88 20.74
CA THR A 497 0.56 11.05 19.86
C THR A 497 -0.75 11.44 19.20
N LEU A 498 -1.65 10.49 18.91
CA LEU A 498 -2.90 10.78 18.22
C LEU A 498 -3.86 11.55 19.13
N ARG A 499 -4.40 12.65 18.61
CA ARG A 499 -5.39 13.45 19.32
C ARG A 499 -6.80 12.91 19.09
N PRO A 500 -7.74 13.10 20.04
CA PRO A 500 -9.14 12.80 19.81
C PRO A 500 -9.73 13.68 18.71
N PRO A 501 -10.85 13.26 18.08
CA PRO A 501 -11.53 14.07 17.07
C PRO A 501 -11.91 15.45 17.63
N VAL A 502 -11.70 16.48 16.81
CA VAL A 502 -12.04 17.87 17.17
C VAL A 502 -13.56 17.96 17.31
N ARG A 503 -14.03 18.43 18.47
CA ARG A 503 -15.47 18.68 18.70
C ARG A 503 -15.93 19.79 17.76
N PRO A 504 -17.08 19.63 17.05
CA PRO A 504 -17.70 20.76 16.39
C PRO A 504 -17.99 21.86 17.45
N ARG A 505 -17.62 23.11 17.17
CA ARG A 505 -17.86 24.23 18.09
C ARG A 505 -19.36 24.60 18.27
N TRP A 506 -20.28 23.76 17.79
CA TRP A 506 -21.72 23.97 17.83
C TRP A 506 -22.39 22.79 18.57
N GLN A 507 -22.17 22.74 19.87
CA GLN A 507 -23.06 22.07 20.85
C GLN A 507 -23.03 22.88 22.14
#